data_2a09e0b7ab5d6a102f528337d51bba51
#
_entry.id   2a09e0b7ab5d6a102f528337d51bba51
#
_cell.length_a   1.000
_cell.length_b   1.000
_cell.length_c   1.000
_cell.angle_alpha   90.00
_cell.angle_beta   90.00
_cell.angle_gamma   90.00
#
_symmetry.space_group_name_H-M   'P 1'
#
loop_
_entity.id
_entity.type
_entity.pdbx_description
1 polymer ?
#
loop_
_entity_poly.entity_id
_entity_poly.type
_entity_poly.pdbx_seq_one_letter_code
_entity_poly.pdbx_strand_id
1 'polypeptide(L)'
;LGIEELEKWKEAGKLAHDALHFGKDLIKDNQSMLNVTEKIEQYVSDNGGELAFPTNLAINNVGAHWTPSSKTTEKFKKGDLVKLDVGVHIDGYIGDNALTVEIETSKYTKLIETSREALNAAIEVAGPGISVGMIGYAVQTTKKNRGYKPIANLT
;
A
#
# COMPACT_ATOMS: atom_id res chain seq x y z
N LEU A 1 -3.81 4.14 -25.97
CA LEU A 1 -3.17 5.01 -24.99
C LEU A 1 -2.13 5.85 -25.72
N GLY A 2 -2.21 7.18 -25.56
CA GLY A 2 -1.19 8.10 -26.05
C GLY A 2 0.10 7.98 -25.20
N ILE A 3 1.23 8.40 -25.81
CA ILE A 3 2.52 8.41 -25.07
C ILE A 3 2.44 9.31 -23.84
N GLU A 4 1.79 10.46 -23.95
CA GLU A 4 1.61 11.41 -22.85
C GLU A 4 0.81 10.82 -21.68
N GLU A 5 -0.26 10.09 -21.96
CA GLU A 5 -1.06 9.40 -20.93
C GLU A 5 -0.23 8.34 -20.18
N LEU A 6 0.59 7.59 -20.92
CA LEU A 6 1.46 6.57 -20.32
C LEU A 6 2.51 7.18 -19.41
N GLU A 7 3.08 8.33 -19.78
CA GLU A 7 4.06 9.03 -18.94
C GLU A 7 3.41 9.54 -17.63
N LYS A 8 2.18 10.08 -17.69
CA LYS A 8 1.44 10.49 -16.48
C LYS A 8 1.17 9.33 -15.52
N TRP A 9 0.83 8.15 -16.04
CA TRP A 9 0.69 6.94 -15.19
C TRP A 9 2.00 6.50 -14.55
N LYS A 10 3.11 6.57 -15.29
CA LYS A 10 4.43 6.27 -14.74
C LYS A 10 4.83 7.25 -13.65
N GLU A 11 4.55 8.54 -13.88
CA GLU A 11 4.84 9.62 -12.94
C GLU A 11 4.00 9.45 -11.65
N ALA A 12 2.70 9.22 -11.76
CA ALA A 12 1.83 8.93 -10.64
C ALA A 12 2.26 7.68 -9.86
N GLY A 13 2.58 6.58 -10.57
CA GLY A 13 3.06 5.34 -9.96
C GLY A 13 4.38 5.52 -9.24
N LYS A 14 5.32 6.30 -9.82
CA LYS A 14 6.59 6.63 -9.19
C LYS A 14 6.38 7.47 -7.94
N LEU A 15 5.58 8.52 -7.99
CA LEU A 15 5.32 9.39 -6.85
C LEU A 15 4.60 8.63 -5.72
N ALA A 16 3.63 7.77 -6.05
CA ALA A 16 2.98 6.91 -5.07
C ALA A 16 3.98 5.96 -4.39
N HIS A 17 4.91 5.38 -5.15
CA HIS A 17 5.99 4.55 -4.61
C HIS A 17 6.92 5.34 -3.67
N ASP A 18 7.35 6.52 -4.09
CA ASP A 18 8.26 7.36 -3.32
C ASP A 18 7.59 7.83 -2.01
N ALA A 19 6.32 8.25 -2.07
CA ALA A 19 5.52 8.63 -0.91
C ALA A 19 5.29 7.47 0.07
N LEU A 20 5.05 6.26 -0.47
CA LEU A 20 4.90 5.04 0.32
C LEU A 20 6.18 4.72 1.11
N HIS A 21 7.34 4.83 0.48
CA HIS A 21 8.63 4.59 1.12
C HIS A 21 9.00 5.69 2.13
N PHE A 22 8.71 6.95 1.81
CA PHE A 22 8.82 8.05 2.76
C PHE A 22 7.97 7.79 4.02
N GLY A 23 6.70 7.40 3.84
CA GLY A 23 5.80 7.07 4.93
C GLY A 23 6.28 5.87 5.76
N LYS A 24 6.79 4.83 5.12
CA LYS A 24 7.39 3.67 5.79
C LYS A 24 8.46 4.08 6.81
N ASP A 25 9.33 5.02 6.44
CA ASP A 25 10.44 5.46 7.29
C ASP A 25 9.97 6.30 8.50
N LEU A 26 8.76 6.87 8.44
CA LEU A 26 8.12 7.60 9.52
C LEU A 26 7.35 6.70 10.50
N ILE A 27 6.98 5.48 10.09
CA ILE A 27 6.21 4.51 10.92
C ILE A 27 7.15 3.88 11.95
N LYS A 28 7.17 4.44 13.15
CA LYS A 28 8.02 4.01 14.28
C LYS A 28 7.23 4.04 15.58
N ASP A 29 7.72 3.33 16.58
CA ASP A 29 7.14 3.36 17.93
C ASP A 29 6.92 4.79 18.43
N ASN A 30 5.78 5.00 19.10
CA ASN A 30 5.36 6.29 19.69
C ASN A 30 5.12 7.46 18.71
N GLN A 31 5.24 7.28 17.40
CA GLN A 31 4.85 8.29 16.42
C GLN A 31 3.33 8.41 16.30
N SER A 32 2.80 9.63 16.15
CA SER A 32 1.38 9.87 15.92
C SER A 32 0.96 9.39 14.53
N MET A 33 -0.10 8.59 14.46
CA MET A 33 -0.64 8.11 13.18
C MET A 33 -1.12 9.28 12.31
N LEU A 34 -1.82 10.26 12.90
CA LEU A 34 -2.29 11.46 12.18
C LEU A 34 -1.10 12.25 11.60
N ASN A 35 -0.08 12.53 12.41
CA ASN A 35 1.08 13.30 11.96
C ASN A 35 1.86 12.60 10.83
N VAL A 36 1.95 11.26 10.86
CA VAL A 36 2.57 10.49 9.78
C VAL A 36 1.73 10.60 8.51
N THR A 37 0.41 10.46 8.60
CA THR A 37 -0.51 10.64 7.46
C THR A 37 -0.35 12.02 6.83
N GLU A 38 -0.45 13.09 7.64
CA GLU A 38 -0.32 14.48 7.16
C GLU A 38 1.03 14.73 6.44
N LYS A 39 2.11 14.16 6.95
CA LYS A 39 3.43 14.27 6.30
C LYS A 39 3.49 13.54 4.95
N ILE A 40 2.86 12.37 4.84
CA ILE A 40 2.80 11.64 3.57
C ILE A 40 1.98 12.43 2.54
N GLU A 41 0.83 12.94 2.93
CA GLU A 41 -0.05 13.74 2.08
C GLU A 41 0.61 15.04 1.64
N GLN A 42 1.33 15.71 2.56
CA GLN A 42 2.13 16.88 2.23
C GLN A 42 3.27 16.54 1.25
N TYR A 43 3.96 15.41 1.45
CA TYR A 43 5.00 14.95 0.52
C TYR A 43 4.46 14.76 -0.90
N VAL A 44 3.27 14.19 -1.05
CA VAL A 44 2.62 14.04 -2.36
C VAL A 44 2.37 15.40 -3.00
N SER A 45 1.79 16.34 -2.25
CA SER A 45 1.50 17.70 -2.73
C SER A 45 2.76 18.47 -3.10
N ASP A 46 3.81 18.41 -2.28
CA ASP A 46 5.09 19.10 -2.51
C ASP A 46 5.82 18.59 -3.76
N ASN A 47 5.52 17.36 -4.19
CA ASN A 47 6.09 16.73 -5.38
C ASN A 47 5.14 16.76 -6.61
N GLY A 48 4.10 17.62 -6.58
CA GLY A 48 3.26 17.90 -7.73
C GLY A 48 2.16 16.88 -8.02
N GLY A 49 1.88 15.97 -7.08
CA GLY A 49 0.74 15.05 -7.15
C GLY A 49 -0.44 15.48 -6.31
N GLU A 50 -1.57 14.85 -6.54
CA GLU A 50 -2.75 14.93 -5.72
C GLU A 50 -3.12 13.56 -5.17
N LEU A 51 -3.84 13.49 -4.06
CA LEU A 51 -4.28 12.23 -3.49
C LEU A 51 -5.40 11.61 -4.32
N ALA A 52 -5.26 10.36 -4.73
CA ALA A 52 -6.34 9.60 -5.36
C ALA A 52 -7.39 9.17 -4.33
N PHE A 53 -6.96 8.96 -3.09
CA PHE A 53 -7.79 8.70 -1.91
C PHE A 53 -7.00 9.09 -0.64
N PRO A 54 -7.67 9.33 0.49
CA PRO A 54 -6.99 9.65 1.75
C PRO A 54 -6.03 8.53 2.15
N THR A 55 -4.83 8.87 2.60
CA THR A 55 -3.82 7.89 3.01
C THR A 55 -4.36 6.92 4.08
N ASN A 56 -4.31 5.63 3.81
CA ASN A 56 -4.77 4.60 4.75
C ASN A 56 -3.62 4.08 5.62
N LEU A 57 -3.87 4.00 6.93
CA LEU A 57 -2.95 3.47 7.95
C LEU A 57 -3.64 2.44 8.83
N ALA A 58 -3.98 1.28 8.28
CA ALA A 58 -4.65 0.23 9.03
C ALA A 58 -3.68 -0.58 9.89
N ILE A 59 -4.00 -0.80 11.19
CA ILE A 59 -3.14 -1.53 12.12
C ILE A 59 -3.75 -2.85 12.57
N ASN A 60 -2.90 -3.82 12.77
CA ASN A 60 -3.19 -5.15 13.34
C ASN A 60 -4.35 -5.86 12.62
N ASN A 61 -5.47 -6.07 13.30
CA ASN A 61 -6.65 -6.76 12.79
C ASN A 61 -7.53 -5.92 11.82
N VAL A 62 -7.29 -4.63 11.70
CA VAL A 62 -7.91 -3.81 10.65
C VAL A 62 -7.17 -4.08 9.35
N GLY A 63 -7.85 -4.67 8.37
CA GLY A 63 -7.22 -5.16 7.13
C GLY A 63 -6.81 -4.03 6.18
N ALA A 64 -7.70 -3.05 5.97
CA ALA A 64 -7.55 -1.92 5.04
C ALA A 64 -8.57 -0.81 5.34
N HIS A 65 -8.56 0.26 4.52
CA HIS A 65 -9.57 1.32 4.47
C HIS A 65 -9.80 2.05 5.80
N TRP A 66 -8.75 2.24 6.57
CA TRP A 66 -8.79 3.06 7.77
C TRP A 66 -7.82 4.24 7.63
N THR A 67 -8.35 5.45 7.79
CA THR A 67 -7.61 6.70 7.67
C THR A 67 -7.70 7.49 8.97
N PRO A 68 -6.58 7.99 9.52
CA PRO A 68 -6.60 8.92 10.63
C PRO A 68 -7.42 10.17 10.31
N SER A 69 -8.20 10.64 11.26
CA SER A 69 -8.92 11.91 11.20
C SER A 69 -8.31 12.93 12.15
N SER A 70 -8.75 14.19 12.08
CA SER A 70 -8.31 15.25 13.00
C SER A 70 -8.59 14.94 14.49
N LYS A 71 -9.41 13.91 14.78
CA LYS A 71 -9.70 13.45 16.14
C LYS A 71 -8.84 12.26 16.56
N THR A 72 -8.02 11.72 15.66
CA THR A 72 -7.17 10.56 15.94
C THR A 72 -6.00 10.97 16.84
N THR A 73 -5.93 10.35 18.01
CA THR A 73 -4.86 10.58 19.00
C THR A 73 -3.92 9.38 19.13
N GLU A 74 -4.22 8.30 18.41
CA GLU A 74 -3.51 7.04 18.44
C GLU A 74 -2.09 7.20 17.92
N LYS A 75 -1.19 6.44 18.55
CA LYS A 75 0.21 6.33 18.16
C LYS A 75 0.53 4.89 17.82
N PHE A 76 1.49 4.71 16.95
CA PHE A 76 2.07 3.39 16.71
C PHE A 76 2.74 2.85 17.97
N LYS A 77 2.74 1.52 18.07
CA LYS A 77 3.34 0.80 19.20
C LYS A 77 4.27 -0.29 18.69
N LYS A 78 5.32 -0.54 19.44
CA LYS A 78 6.16 -1.73 19.27
C LYS A 78 5.29 -2.99 19.19
N GLY A 79 5.52 -3.81 18.18
CA GLY A 79 4.75 -5.03 17.90
C GLY A 79 3.56 -4.82 16.95
N ASP A 80 3.22 -3.59 16.56
CA ASP A 80 2.17 -3.33 15.58
C ASP A 80 2.56 -3.81 14.19
N LEU A 81 1.56 -4.32 13.48
CA LEU A 81 1.58 -4.61 12.05
C LEU A 81 0.81 -3.51 11.32
N VAL A 82 1.49 -2.66 10.60
CA VAL A 82 0.92 -1.46 9.95
C VAL A 82 0.83 -1.68 8.44
N LYS A 83 -0.37 -1.56 7.87
CA LYS A 83 -0.61 -1.51 6.43
C LYS A 83 -0.75 -0.06 6.03
N LEU A 84 0.24 0.43 5.29
CA LEU A 84 0.24 1.75 4.67
C LEU A 84 -0.17 1.61 3.22
N ASP A 85 -1.11 2.43 2.78
CA ASP A 85 -1.69 2.42 1.45
C ASP A 85 -1.83 3.86 0.95
N VAL A 86 -1.19 4.17 -0.18
CA VAL A 86 -1.06 5.53 -0.72
C VAL A 86 -1.45 5.53 -2.19
N GLY A 87 -2.51 6.27 -2.50
CA GLY A 87 -2.94 6.54 -3.86
C GLY A 87 -2.62 7.97 -4.27
N VAL A 88 -1.96 8.13 -5.40
CA VAL A 88 -1.59 9.42 -5.99
C VAL A 88 -2.17 9.52 -7.39
N HIS A 89 -2.54 10.71 -7.84
CA HIS A 89 -2.81 10.95 -9.24
C HIS A 89 -2.08 12.18 -9.80
N ILE A 90 -1.78 12.12 -11.09
CA ILE A 90 -1.31 13.23 -11.92
C ILE A 90 -2.36 13.44 -13.01
N ASP A 91 -3.06 14.54 -13.01
CA ASP A 91 -4.16 14.84 -13.95
C ASP A 91 -5.21 13.72 -14.06
N GLY A 92 -5.51 13.03 -12.95
CA GLY A 92 -6.46 11.91 -12.89
C GLY A 92 -5.88 10.53 -13.25
N TYR A 93 -4.60 10.42 -13.65
CA TYR A 93 -3.91 9.14 -13.88
C TYR A 93 -3.36 8.62 -12.55
N ILE A 94 -3.86 7.46 -12.09
CA ILE A 94 -3.66 6.97 -10.73
C ILE A 94 -2.47 5.99 -10.65
N GLY A 95 -1.62 6.21 -9.62
CA GLY A 95 -0.71 5.23 -9.06
C GLY A 95 -1.17 4.84 -7.66
N ASP A 96 -1.31 3.53 -7.39
CA ASP A 96 -1.82 2.99 -6.14
C ASP A 96 -0.85 1.93 -5.62
N ASN A 97 -0.31 2.15 -4.42
CA ASN A 97 0.72 1.32 -3.83
C ASN A 97 0.49 1.11 -2.33
N ALA A 98 0.69 -0.13 -1.89
CA ALA A 98 0.59 -0.47 -0.48
C ALA A 98 1.77 -1.33 -0.01
N LEU A 99 2.13 -1.20 1.26
CA LEU A 99 3.09 -2.06 1.94
C LEU A 99 2.69 -2.30 3.40
N THR A 100 3.35 -3.28 4.00
CA THR A 100 3.18 -3.60 5.42
C THR A 100 4.48 -3.43 6.17
N VAL A 101 4.44 -2.81 7.35
CA VAL A 101 5.56 -2.59 8.27
C VAL A 101 5.30 -3.31 9.57
N GLU A 102 6.32 -4.00 10.09
CA GLU A 102 6.37 -4.48 11.48
C GLU A 102 7.16 -3.48 12.34
N ILE A 103 6.62 -3.04 13.46
CA ILE A 103 7.32 -2.12 14.34
C ILE A 103 8.09 -2.90 15.41
N GLU A 104 9.41 -2.92 15.32
CA GLU A 104 10.32 -3.55 16.27
C GLU A 104 9.95 -5.00 16.64
N THR A 105 9.47 -5.76 15.67
CA THR A 105 9.12 -7.18 15.82
C THR A 105 9.40 -7.93 14.52
N SER A 106 9.53 -9.25 14.58
CA SER A 106 9.63 -10.16 13.43
C SER A 106 8.52 -11.21 13.42
N LYS A 107 7.47 -10.98 14.20
CA LYS A 107 6.36 -11.94 14.39
C LYS A 107 5.59 -12.22 13.09
N TYR A 108 5.49 -11.23 12.20
CA TYR A 108 4.68 -11.28 11.00
C TYR A 108 5.51 -11.31 9.70
N THR A 109 6.84 -11.39 9.80
CA THR A 109 7.76 -11.36 8.64
C THR A 109 7.33 -12.34 7.55
N LYS A 110 7.04 -13.60 7.91
CA LYS A 110 6.57 -14.61 6.96
C LYS A 110 5.27 -14.22 6.24
N LEU A 111 4.34 -13.56 6.93
CA LEU A 111 3.09 -13.08 6.33
C LEU A 111 3.36 -11.96 5.32
N ILE A 112 4.23 -11.01 5.67
CA ILE A 112 4.62 -9.89 4.79
C ILE A 112 5.34 -10.41 3.54
N GLU A 113 6.32 -11.31 3.72
CA GLU A 113 7.04 -11.96 2.62
C GLU A 113 6.09 -12.71 1.69
N THR A 114 5.16 -13.48 2.25
CA THR A 114 4.15 -14.20 1.47
C THR A 114 3.26 -13.25 0.65
N SER A 115 2.90 -12.10 1.20
CA SER A 115 2.11 -11.10 0.47
C SER A 115 2.92 -10.48 -0.68
N ARG A 116 4.21 -10.22 -0.48
CA ARG A 116 5.13 -9.75 -1.52
C ARG A 116 5.32 -10.78 -2.63
N GLU A 117 5.53 -12.05 -2.28
CA GLU A 117 5.63 -13.15 -3.24
C GLU A 117 4.34 -13.28 -4.07
N ALA A 118 3.18 -13.13 -3.43
CA ALA A 118 1.88 -13.17 -4.13
C ALA A 118 1.72 -12.00 -5.11
N LEU A 119 2.18 -10.80 -4.74
CA LEU A 119 2.20 -9.64 -5.64
C LEU A 119 3.12 -9.89 -6.84
N ASN A 120 4.34 -10.40 -6.61
CA ASN A 120 5.28 -10.71 -7.69
C ASN A 120 4.70 -11.75 -8.65
N ALA A 121 4.07 -12.82 -8.13
CA ALA A 121 3.39 -13.81 -8.94
C ALA A 121 2.22 -13.21 -9.77
N ALA A 122 1.50 -12.23 -9.22
CA ALA A 122 0.47 -11.49 -9.95
C ALA A 122 1.05 -10.68 -11.10
N ILE A 123 2.16 -9.96 -10.85
CA ILE A 123 2.85 -9.13 -11.84
C ILE A 123 3.40 -10.01 -12.98
N GLU A 124 3.99 -11.16 -12.68
CA GLU A 124 4.54 -12.09 -13.67
C GLU A 124 3.49 -12.62 -14.65
N VAL A 125 2.24 -12.80 -14.21
CA VAL A 125 1.17 -13.29 -15.08
C VAL A 125 0.36 -12.17 -15.72
N ALA A 126 0.44 -10.93 -15.22
CA ALA A 126 -0.30 -9.81 -15.75
C ALA A 126 0.18 -9.41 -17.14
N GLY A 127 -0.74 -9.31 -18.10
CA GLY A 127 -0.40 -8.92 -19.47
C GLY A 127 -1.63 -8.81 -20.36
N PRO A 128 -1.45 -8.30 -21.59
CA PRO A 128 -2.54 -8.18 -22.55
C PRO A 128 -3.20 -9.54 -22.83
N GLY A 129 -4.52 -9.61 -22.73
CA GLY A 129 -5.29 -10.82 -22.98
C GLY A 129 -5.38 -11.80 -21.80
N ILE A 130 -4.68 -11.55 -20.71
CA ILE A 130 -4.78 -12.38 -19.50
C ILE A 130 -6.04 -12.00 -18.72
N SER A 131 -6.83 -13.00 -18.32
CA SER A 131 -8.02 -12.76 -17.48
C SER A 131 -7.63 -12.41 -16.05
N VAL A 132 -8.40 -11.53 -15.39
CA VAL A 132 -8.23 -11.16 -13.97
C VAL A 132 -8.29 -12.41 -13.07
N GLY A 133 -9.08 -13.43 -13.47
CA GLY A 133 -9.14 -14.71 -12.74
C GLY A 133 -7.81 -15.46 -12.70
N MET A 134 -6.96 -15.35 -13.74
CA MET A 134 -5.63 -15.96 -13.74
C MET A 134 -4.69 -15.24 -12.75
N ILE A 135 -4.78 -13.93 -12.67
CA ILE A 135 -4.03 -13.14 -11.69
C ILE A 135 -4.47 -13.53 -10.27
N GLY A 136 -5.77 -13.58 -10.02
CA GLY A 136 -6.33 -14.04 -8.73
C GLY A 136 -5.91 -15.47 -8.37
N TYR A 137 -5.86 -16.37 -9.34
CA TYR A 137 -5.38 -17.75 -9.15
C TYR A 137 -3.90 -17.80 -8.74
N ALA A 138 -3.04 -17.02 -9.38
CA ALA A 138 -1.63 -16.91 -9.02
C ALA A 138 -1.44 -16.43 -7.57
N VAL A 139 -2.13 -15.36 -7.18
CA VAL A 139 -2.15 -14.84 -5.79
C VAL A 139 -2.63 -15.90 -4.80
N GLN A 140 -3.76 -16.54 -5.08
CA GLN A 140 -4.36 -17.56 -4.20
C GLN A 140 -3.44 -18.77 -4.02
N THR A 141 -2.84 -19.25 -5.11
CA THR A 141 -1.95 -20.41 -5.09
C THR A 141 -0.70 -20.11 -4.26
N THR A 142 -0.06 -18.96 -4.49
CA THR A 142 1.12 -18.55 -3.72
C THR A 142 0.80 -18.47 -2.22
N LYS A 143 -0.30 -17.82 -1.84
CA LYS A 143 -0.70 -17.72 -0.43
C LYS A 143 -1.03 -19.06 0.20
N LYS A 144 -1.78 -19.93 -0.50
CA LYS A 144 -2.12 -21.28 0.00
C LYS A 144 -0.89 -22.14 0.24
N ASN A 145 0.10 -22.12 -0.65
CA ASN A 145 1.34 -22.87 -0.51
C ASN A 145 2.17 -22.44 0.70
N ARG A 146 1.97 -21.24 1.19
CA ARG A 146 2.60 -20.69 2.40
C ARG A 146 1.73 -20.84 3.67
N GLY A 147 0.52 -21.42 3.56
CA GLY A 147 -0.42 -21.62 4.67
C GLY A 147 -1.30 -20.41 4.98
N TYR A 148 -1.40 -19.45 4.05
CA TYR A 148 -2.25 -18.27 4.19
C TYR A 148 -3.41 -18.28 3.19
N LYS A 149 -4.37 -17.39 3.40
CA LYS A 149 -5.49 -17.16 2.47
C LYS A 149 -5.51 -15.69 2.05
N PRO A 150 -5.89 -15.38 0.80
CA PRO A 150 -6.22 -14.00 0.44
C PRO A 150 -7.48 -13.55 1.20
N ILE A 151 -7.63 -12.26 1.44
CA ILE A 151 -8.87 -11.69 1.96
C ILE A 151 -9.92 -11.79 0.84
N ALA A 152 -11.11 -12.33 1.14
CA ALA A 152 -12.11 -12.67 0.12
C ALA A 152 -13.07 -11.51 -0.19
N ASN A 153 -13.13 -10.48 0.64
CA ASN A 153 -14.15 -9.44 0.63
C ASN A 153 -13.59 -8.01 0.76
N LEU A 154 -12.41 -7.79 0.25
CA LEU A 154 -11.92 -6.43 -0.01
C LEU A 154 -12.39 -6.04 -1.41
N THR A 155 -13.36 -5.17 -1.47
CA THR A 155 -13.84 -4.51 -2.69
C THR A 155 -13.78 -3.02 -2.50
#